data_49e978b60fac1825d6fa7cf4364f9f6e
#
_entry.id   49e978b60fac1825d6fa7cf4364f9f6e
#
_cell.length_a   1.000
_cell.length_b   1.000
_cell.length_c   1.000
_cell.angle_alpha   90.00
_cell.angle_beta   90.00
_cell.angle_gamma   90.00
#
_symmetry.space_group_name_H-M   'P 1'
#
loop_
_entity.id
_entity.type
_entity.pdbx_description
1 polymer ?
#
loop_
_entity_poly.entity_id
_entity_poly.type
_entity_poly.pdbx_seq_one_letter_code
_entity_poly.pdbx_strand_id
1 'polypeptide(L)'
;CFFDKNGVVRLVNHRMLAIGNWMRKGGIQSLAEMQSALHSPPSGVHCLDMRLQIYRFPDGKALRFTQEQITTKAGAQYTQITAADVTELIQEQDQLKADNAKLEEANERFRLLFEQMPEIIRKEETLAMKLRVHDDIGHSILAARRALLRQASLEEIRASAALWEQSI
;
A
#
# COMPACT_ATOMS: atom_id res chain seq x y z
N CYS A 1 -9.32 23.62 -27.07
CA CYS A 1 -9.15 24.64 -28.12
C CYS A 1 -9.00 23.97 -29.46
N PHE A 2 -9.26 24.74 -30.54
CA PHE A 2 -9.17 24.26 -31.91
C PHE A 2 -8.15 25.10 -32.67
N PHE A 3 -7.30 24.42 -33.41
CA PHE A 3 -6.26 25.02 -34.32
C PHE A 3 -6.60 24.65 -35.75
N ASP A 4 -6.41 25.59 -36.67
CA ASP A 4 -6.56 25.32 -38.10
C ASP A 4 -5.36 24.54 -38.67
N LYS A 5 -5.40 24.22 -39.96
CA LYS A 5 -4.33 23.53 -40.68
C LYS A 5 -2.96 24.23 -40.60
N ASN A 6 -2.94 25.53 -40.33
CA ASN A 6 -1.72 26.33 -40.18
C ASN A 6 -1.28 26.37 -38.69
N GLY A 7 -1.97 25.71 -37.81
CA GLY A 7 -1.70 25.69 -36.36
C GLY A 7 -2.13 26.97 -35.65
N VAL A 8 -2.99 27.82 -36.24
CA VAL A 8 -3.47 29.06 -35.62
C VAL A 8 -4.74 28.76 -34.82
N VAL A 9 -4.85 29.30 -33.59
CA VAL A 9 -6.05 29.18 -32.75
C VAL A 9 -7.27 29.79 -33.43
N ARG A 10 -8.35 29.00 -33.56
CA ARG A 10 -9.63 29.45 -34.15
C ARG A 10 -10.72 29.53 -33.11
N LEU A 11 -10.71 28.63 -32.15
CA LEU A 11 -11.69 28.60 -31.08
C LEU A 11 -11.03 28.15 -29.78
N VAL A 12 -11.27 28.90 -28.72
CA VAL A 12 -10.78 28.59 -27.40
C VAL A 12 -11.89 28.88 -26.36
N ASN A 13 -12.11 28.01 -25.42
CA ASN A 13 -13.02 28.29 -24.32
C ASN A 13 -12.28 29.00 -23.17
N HIS A 14 -13.07 29.60 -22.27
CA HIS A 14 -12.54 30.38 -21.15
C HIS A 14 -11.57 29.57 -20.25
N ARG A 15 -11.87 28.30 -19.99
CA ARG A 15 -10.98 27.41 -19.21
C ARG A 15 -9.64 27.19 -19.87
N MET A 16 -9.65 26.95 -21.18
CA MET A 16 -8.40 26.73 -21.91
C MET A 16 -7.58 28.02 -22.06
N LEU A 17 -8.25 29.18 -22.10
CA LEU A 17 -7.61 30.49 -22.04
C LEU A 17 -6.85 30.69 -20.72
N ALA A 18 -7.50 30.36 -19.60
CA ALA A 18 -6.87 30.42 -18.28
C ALA A 18 -5.64 29.45 -18.18
N ILE A 19 -5.79 28.22 -18.67
CA ILE A 19 -4.69 27.26 -18.76
C ILE A 19 -3.55 27.80 -19.63
N GLY A 20 -3.88 28.35 -20.80
CA GLY A 20 -2.92 28.97 -21.71
C GLY A 20 -2.10 30.07 -21.06
N ASN A 21 -2.71 30.90 -20.21
CA ASN A 21 -2.02 31.97 -19.48
C ASN A 21 -1.05 31.40 -18.40
N TRP A 22 -1.37 30.25 -17.81
CA TRP A 22 -0.43 29.56 -16.92
C TRP A 22 0.75 28.96 -17.68
N MET A 23 0.49 28.40 -18.87
CA MET A 23 1.52 27.77 -19.69
C MET A 23 2.46 28.79 -20.34
N ARG A 24 1.95 29.97 -20.70
CA ARG A 24 2.73 31.04 -21.33
C ARG A 24 2.16 32.43 -21.02
N LYS A 25 3.02 33.34 -20.60
CA LYS A 25 2.65 34.76 -20.46
C LYS A 25 2.17 35.30 -21.79
N GLY A 26 0.93 35.78 -21.83
CA GLY A 26 0.29 36.28 -23.04
C GLY A 26 -0.61 35.26 -23.76
N GLY A 27 -0.76 34.06 -23.20
CA GLY A 27 -1.59 33.01 -23.77
C GLY A 27 -0.96 32.23 -24.90
N ILE A 28 -1.65 31.22 -25.39
CA ILE A 28 -1.23 30.36 -26.50
C ILE A 28 -1.99 30.77 -27.75
N GLN A 29 -1.24 31.14 -28.80
CA GLN A 29 -1.79 31.60 -30.08
C GLN A 29 -1.63 30.57 -31.19
N SER A 30 -0.73 29.60 -31.04
CA SER A 30 -0.47 28.56 -32.03
C SER A 30 -0.34 27.17 -31.42
N LEU A 31 -0.56 26.14 -32.25
CA LEU A 31 -0.35 24.74 -31.90
C LEU A 31 1.10 24.45 -31.49
N ALA A 32 2.06 25.05 -32.22
CA ALA A 32 3.48 24.90 -31.92
C ALA A 32 3.84 25.44 -30.52
N GLU A 33 3.25 26.58 -30.15
CA GLU A 33 3.44 27.14 -28.81
C GLU A 33 2.85 26.24 -27.71
N MET A 34 1.67 25.66 -27.95
CA MET A 34 1.05 24.73 -27.02
C MET A 34 1.91 23.47 -26.85
N GLN A 35 2.37 22.89 -27.94
CA GLN A 35 3.24 21.71 -27.92
C GLN A 35 4.58 21.99 -27.22
N SER A 36 5.16 23.15 -27.49
CA SER A 36 6.40 23.60 -26.84
C SER A 36 6.21 23.77 -25.34
N ALA A 37 5.09 24.37 -24.91
CA ALA A 37 4.77 24.55 -23.50
C ALA A 37 4.47 23.21 -22.78
N LEU A 38 3.91 22.21 -23.45
CA LEU A 38 3.74 20.87 -22.93
C LEU A 38 5.08 20.12 -22.85
N HIS A 39 5.97 20.27 -23.82
CA HIS A 39 7.30 19.64 -23.79
C HIS A 39 8.21 20.24 -22.71
N SER A 40 8.12 21.55 -22.53
CA SER A 40 8.94 22.28 -21.56
C SER A 40 8.05 23.21 -20.75
N PRO A 41 7.36 22.64 -19.72
CA PRO A 41 6.42 23.38 -18.91
C PRO A 41 7.11 24.51 -18.15
N PRO A 42 6.45 25.67 -17.99
CA PRO A 42 6.99 26.81 -17.26
C PRO A 42 7.14 26.51 -15.77
N SER A 43 7.92 27.33 -15.08
CA SER A 43 8.10 27.24 -13.65
C SER A 43 6.74 27.30 -12.91
N GLY A 44 6.48 26.27 -12.07
CA GLY A 44 5.23 26.12 -11.35
C GLY A 44 4.24 25.09 -11.96
N VAL A 45 4.45 24.66 -13.20
CA VAL A 45 3.72 23.54 -13.80
C VAL A 45 4.63 22.31 -13.79
N HIS A 46 4.21 21.25 -13.13
CA HIS A 46 4.99 20.01 -12.99
C HIS A 46 4.42 18.91 -13.88
N CYS A 47 5.26 18.33 -14.74
CA CYS A 47 4.89 17.14 -15.50
C CYS A 47 4.85 15.92 -14.55
N LEU A 48 3.68 15.30 -14.41
CA LEU A 48 3.49 14.08 -13.64
C LEU A 48 3.73 12.83 -14.49
N ASP A 49 3.22 12.86 -15.74
CA ASP A 49 3.42 11.78 -16.71
C ASP A 49 3.50 12.39 -18.14
N MET A 50 4.68 12.27 -18.73
CA MET A 50 4.92 12.79 -20.09
C MET A 50 4.21 11.95 -21.16
N ARG A 51 4.04 10.65 -20.95
CA ARG A 51 3.40 9.74 -21.93
C ARG A 51 1.89 9.96 -22.00
N LEU A 52 1.29 10.22 -20.85
CA LEU A 52 -0.14 10.51 -20.71
C LEU A 52 -0.43 12.01 -20.78
N GLN A 53 0.61 12.83 -20.89
CA GLN A 53 0.53 14.30 -20.91
C GLN A 53 -0.26 14.86 -19.71
N ILE A 54 0.11 14.41 -18.51
CA ILE A 54 -0.51 14.86 -17.26
C ILE A 54 0.40 15.86 -16.57
N TYR A 55 -0.16 17.01 -16.22
CA TYR A 55 0.56 18.12 -15.60
C TYR A 55 -0.17 18.61 -14.36
N ARG A 56 0.58 18.88 -13.29
CA ARG A 56 0.07 19.53 -12.08
C ARG A 56 0.31 21.02 -12.16
N PHE A 57 -0.74 21.80 -11.96
CA PHE A 57 -0.75 23.25 -11.97
C PHE A 57 -0.57 23.83 -10.56
N PRO A 58 -0.20 25.14 -10.43
CA PRO A 58 0.02 25.78 -9.14
C PRO A 58 -1.24 25.85 -8.26
N ASP A 59 -2.43 25.77 -8.84
CA ASP A 59 -3.71 25.67 -8.12
C ASP A 59 -3.99 24.28 -7.54
N GLY A 60 -3.06 23.35 -7.69
CA GLY A 60 -3.16 21.97 -7.22
C GLY A 60 -3.85 21.01 -8.17
N LYS A 61 -4.44 21.50 -9.26
CA LYS A 61 -5.12 20.66 -10.24
C LYS A 61 -4.16 19.87 -11.10
N ALA A 62 -4.53 18.64 -11.38
CA ALA A 62 -3.87 17.81 -12.38
C ALA A 62 -4.72 17.75 -13.64
N LEU A 63 -4.14 18.18 -14.77
CA LEU A 63 -4.83 18.19 -16.05
C LEU A 63 -4.13 17.26 -17.02
N ARG A 64 -4.92 16.43 -17.70
CA ARG A 64 -4.48 15.57 -18.80
C ARG A 64 -4.82 16.24 -20.13
N PHE A 65 -3.82 16.41 -20.99
CA PHE A 65 -4.00 16.94 -22.32
C PHE A 65 -4.12 15.82 -23.34
N THR A 66 -5.07 15.95 -24.26
CA THR A 66 -5.22 15.05 -25.41
C THR A 66 -5.32 15.87 -26.68
N GLN A 67 -4.65 15.39 -27.75
CA GLN A 67 -4.66 16.01 -29.06
C GLN A 67 -5.34 15.09 -30.06
N GLU A 68 -6.31 15.60 -30.80
CA GLU A 68 -7.06 14.86 -31.81
C GLU A 68 -7.18 15.69 -33.09
N GLN A 69 -7.17 15.03 -34.25
CA GLN A 69 -7.45 15.67 -35.52
C GLN A 69 -8.92 15.49 -35.87
N ILE A 70 -9.59 16.59 -36.20
CA ILE A 70 -10.99 16.60 -36.55
C ILE A 70 -11.14 17.12 -37.97
N THR A 71 -11.89 16.38 -38.80
CA THR A 71 -12.26 16.81 -40.14
C THR A 71 -13.74 17.16 -40.15
N THR A 72 -14.06 18.39 -40.59
CA THR A 72 -15.45 18.83 -40.70
C THR A 72 -16.13 18.21 -41.93
N LYS A 73 -17.46 18.25 -41.98
CA LYS A 73 -18.25 17.80 -43.14
C LYS A 73 -17.88 18.52 -44.43
N ALA A 74 -17.32 19.74 -44.35
CA ALA A 74 -16.84 20.53 -45.48
C ALA A 74 -15.37 20.22 -45.87
N GLY A 75 -14.75 19.18 -45.28
CA GLY A 75 -13.37 18.76 -45.56
C GLY A 75 -12.29 19.59 -44.87
N ALA A 76 -12.64 20.58 -44.04
CA ALA A 76 -11.65 21.38 -43.32
C ALA A 76 -11.08 20.58 -42.16
N GLN A 77 -9.74 20.56 -42.00
CA GLN A 77 -9.03 19.88 -40.93
C GLN A 77 -8.68 20.85 -39.79
N TYR A 78 -8.94 20.37 -38.56
CA TYR A 78 -8.60 21.08 -37.34
C TYR A 78 -7.89 20.15 -36.38
N THR A 79 -6.98 20.68 -35.60
CA THR A 79 -6.40 20.00 -34.47
C THR A 79 -7.13 20.46 -33.21
N GLN A 80 -7.74 19.54 -32.48
CA GLN A 80 -8.36 19.82 -31.18
C GLN A 80 -7.38 19.44 -30.07
N ILE A 81 -7.18 20.34 -29.11
CA ILE A 81 -6.55 19.99 -27.82
C ILE A 81 -7.59 20.17 -26.72
N THR A 82 -7.76 19.12 -25.93
CA THR A 82 -8.62 19.12 -24.75
C THR A 82 -7.79 18.96 -23.48
N ALA A 83 -8.24 19.56 -22.39
CA ALA A 83 -7.67 19.39 -21.07
C ALA A 83 -8.77 18.82 -20.15
N ALA A 84 -8.56 17.64 -19.68
CA ALA A 84 -9.45 16.97 -18.71
C ALA A 84 -8.85 17.08 -17.30
N ASP A 85 -9.69 17.42 -16.33
CA ASP A 85 -9.31 17.42 -14.93
C ASP A 85 -9.24 15.97 -14.43
N VAL A 86 -8.06 15.56 -13.98
CA VAL A 86 -7.77 14.22 -13.47
C VAL A 86 -7.23 14.27 -12.04
N THR A 87 -7.52 15.36 -11.34
CA THR A 87 -7.00 15.60 -9.98
C THR A 87 -7.39 14.50 -9.03
N GLU A 88 -8.67 14.14 -8.99
CA GLU A 88 -9.18 13.06 -8.12
C GLU A 88 -8.53 11.71 -8.47
N LEU A 89 -8.44 11.40 -9.75
CA LEU A 89 -7.83 10.15 -10.22
C LEU A 89 -6.36 10.02 -9.77
N ILE A 90 -5.60 11.11 -9.86
CA ILE A 90 -4.20 11.12 -9.41
C ILE A 90 -4.11 10.98 -7.89
N GLN A 91 -5.00 11.64 -7.14
CA GLN A 91 -5.05 11.50 -5.68
C GLN A 91 -5.40 10.07 -5.24
N GLU A 92 -6.39 9.45 -5.87
CA GLU A 92 -6.75 8.06 -5.62
C GLU A 92 -5.60 7.10 -5.96
N GLN A 93 -4.92 7.33 -7.07
CA GLN A 93 -3.76 6.53 -7.46
C GLN A 93 -2.61 6.65 -6.45
N ASP A 94 -2.33 7.86 -5.97
CA ASP A 94 -1.28 8.10 -4.97
C ASP A 94 -1.67 7.45 -3.63
N GLN A 95 -2.95 7.51 -3.25
CA GLN A 95 -3.47 6.83 -2.05
C GLN A 95 -3.34 5.31 -2.17
N LEU A 96 -3.76 4.73 -3.30
CA LEU A 96 -3.62 3.29 -3.55
C LEU A 96 -2.16 2.82 -3.47
N LYS A 97 -1.23 3.59 -4.02
CA LYS A 97 0.21 3.28 -3.91
C LYS A 97 0.68 3.28 -2.45
N ALA A 98 0.25 4.28 -1.68
CA ALA A 98 0.60 4.37 -0.26
C ALA A 98 0.02 3.20 0.55
N ASP A 99 -1.22 2.81 0.28
CA ASP A 99 -1.88 1.71 0.98
C ASP A 99 -1.29 0.34 0.58
N ASN A 100 -0.93 0.15 -0.70
CA ASN A 100 -0.20 -1.04 -1.13
C ASN A 100 1.16 -1.17 -0.43
N ALA A 101 1.91 -0.07 -0.31
CA ALA A 101 3.19 -0.09 0.41
C ALA A 101 3.02 -0.47 1.90
N LYS A 102 1.97 0.05 2.57
CA LYS A 102 1.65 -0.36 3.95
C LYS A 102 1.26 -1.84 4.04
N LEU A 103 0.50 -2.32 3.05
CA LEU A 103 0.09 -3.73 3.00
C LEU A 103 1.30 -4.66 2.81
N GLU A 104 2.23 -4.30 1.94
CA GLU A 104 3.48 -5.04 1.74
C GLU A 104 4.31 -5.08 3.02
N GLU A 105 4.45 -3.95 3.72
CA GLU A 105 5.14 -3.88 5.01
C GLU A 105 4.46 -4.76 6.07
N ALA A 106 3.12 -4.72 6.15
CA ALA A 106 2.35 -5.55 7.07
C ALA A 106 2.52 -7.05 6.76
N ASN A 107 2.45 -7.44 5.48
CA ASN A 107 2.65 -8.81 5.05
C ASN A 107 4.05 -9.34 5.40
N GLU A 108 5.08 -8.52 5.22
CA GLU A 108 6.44 -8.91 5.61
C GLU A 108 6.57 -9.10 7.13
N ARG A 109 5.96 -8.23 7.93
CA ARG A 109 5.91 -8.41 9.39
C ARG A 109 5.18 -9.70 9.80
N PHE A 110 4.04 -9.99 9.15
CA PHE A 110 3.31 -11.25 9.37
C PHE A 110 4.17 -12.46 9.01
N ARG A 111 4.87 -12.43 7.88
CA ARG A 111 5.77 -13.52 7.46
C ARG A 111 6.82 -13.80 8.52
N LEU A 112 7.50 -12.77 9.02
CA LEU A 112 8.51 -12.90 10.07
C LEU A 112 7.92 -13.46 11.38
N LEU A 113 6.72 -13.04 11.77
CA LEU A 113 6.03 -13.59 12.94
C LEU A 113 5.69 -15.07 12.76
N PHE A 114 5.17 -15.47 11.59
CA PHE A 114 4.86 -16.86 11.30
C PHE A 114 6.11 -17.75 11.29
N GLU A 115 7.24 -17.25 10.83
CA GLU A 115 8.51 -17.98 10.88
C GLU A 115 9.00 -18.22 12.31
N GLN A 116 8.68 -17.32 13.26
CA GLN A 116 9.05 -17.44 14.67
C GLN A 116 8.04 -18.24 15.52
N MET A 117 6.78 -18.35 15.07
CA MET A 117 5.70 -19.03 15.78
C MET A 117 6.04 -20.47 16.22
N PRO A 118 6.63 -21.34 15.37
CA PRO A 118 6.96 -22.71 15.75
C PRO A 118 7.91 -22.78 16.95
N GLU A 119 8.87 -21.85 17.02
CA GLU A 119 9.82 -21.82 18.15
C GLU A 119 9.16 -21.37 19.45
N ILE A 120 8.24 -20.40 19.37
CA ILE A 120 7.49 -19.91 20.53
C ILE A 120 6.60 -21.03 21.06
N ILE A 121 5.82 -21.68 20.18
CA ILE A 121 4.95 -22.80 20.55
C ILE A 121 5.76 -23.92 21.21
N ARG A 122 6.89 -24.29 20.63
CA ARG A 122 7.75 -25.34 21.18
C ARG A 122 8.32 -24.99 22.56
N LYS A 123 8.65 -23.71 22.79
CA LYS A 123 9.10 -23.25 24.12
C LYS A 123 7.97 -23.29 25.14
N GLU A 124 6.76 -22.88 24.77
CA GLU A 124 5.59 -22.93 25.64
C GLU A 124 5.19 -24.38 26.00
N GLU A 125 5.16 -25.29 25.01
CA GLU A 125 4.90 -26.71 25.24
C GLU A 125 5.94 -27.33 26.15
N THR A 126 7.23 -27.01 25.94
CA THR A 126 8.32 -27.51 26.79
C THR A 126 8.20 -26.99 28.21
N LEU A 127 7.82 -25.73 28.39
CA LEU A 127 7.61 -25.15 29.72
C LEU A 127 6.40 -25.79 30.43
N ALA A 128 5.29 -25.95 29.72
CA ALA A 128 4.09 -26.61 30.25
C ALA A 128 4.37 -28.05 30.67
N MET A 129 5.15 -28.80 29.86
CA MET A 129 5.57 -30.15 30.20
C MET A 129 6.45 -30.18 31.47
N LYS A 130 7.46 -29.26 31.54
CA LYS A 130 8.31 -29.17 32.75
C LYS A 130 7.54 -28.85 34.00
N LEU A 131 6.56 -27.96 33.95
CA LEU A 131 5.69 -27.63 35.09
C LEU A 131 4.87 -28.85 35.50
N ARG A 132 4.24 -29.57 34.55
CA ARG A 132 3.47 -30.78 34.84
C ARG A 132 4.32 -31.85 35.51
N VAL A 133 5.49 -32.15 34.95
CA VAL A 133 6.42 -33.13 35.53
C VAL A 133 6.83 -32.72 36.95
N HIS A 134 7.14 -31.45 37.16
CA HIS A 134 7.52 -30.92 38.47
C HIS A 134 6.39 -31.12 39.50
N ASP A 135 5.14 -30.81 39.12
CA ASP A 135 3.98 -30.93 39.99
C ASP A 135 3.68 -32.40 40.29
N ASP A 136 3.72 -33.29 39.31
CA ASP A 136 3.51 -34.73 39.47
C ASP A 136 4.57 -35.37 40.41
N ILE A 137 5.85 -35.01 40.19
CA ILE A 137 6.94 -35.44 41.08
C ILE A 137 6.75 -34.87 42.49
N GLY A 138 6.39 -33.59 42.62
CA GLY A 138 6.14 -32.94 43.90
C GLY A 138 5.02 -33.62 44.69
N HIS A 139 3.89 -33.93 44.04
CA HIS A 139 2.79 -34.66 44.64
C HIS A 139 3.19 -36.08 45.06
N SER A 140 3.94 -36.79 44.22
CA SER A 140 4.44 -38.14 44.52
C SER A 140 5.39 -38.17 45.73
N ILE A 141 6.33 -37.22 45.79
CA ILE A 141 7.23 -37.07 46.95
C ILE A 141 6.47 -36.78 48.22
N LEU A 142 5.48 -35.87 48.19
CA LEU A 142 4.65 -35.55 49.33
C LEU A 142 3.79 -36.73 49.80
N ALA A 143 3.24 -37.53 48.87
CA ALA A 143 2.52 -38.75 49.16
C ALA A 143 3.42 -39.80 49.84
N ALA A 144 4.60 -40.05 49.28
CA ALA A 144 5.60 -40.98 49.89
C ALA A 144 6.05 -40.51 51.27
N ARG A 145 6.30 -39.22 51.49
CA ARG A 145 6.64 -38.66 52.81
C ARG A 145 5.53 -38.84 53.82
N ARG A 146 4.26 -38.62 53.40
CA ARG A 146 3.10 -38.82 54.29
C ARG A 146 2.94 -40.31 54.68
N ALA A 147 3.13 -41.21 53.72
CA ALA A 147 3.07 -42.65 53.99
C ALA A 147 4.15 -43.09 55.00
N LEU A 148 5.37 -42.63 54.83
CA LEU A 148 6.49 -42.92 55.75
C LEU A 148 6.25 -42.37 57.18
N LEU A 149 5.71 -41.14 57.30
CA LEU A 149 5.47 -40.49 58.59
C LEU A 149 4.28 -41.14 59.38
N ARG A 150 3.34 -41.76 58.66
CA ARG A 150 2.17 -42.43 59.27
C ARG A 150 2.43 -43.88 59.65
N GLN A 151 3.63 -44.41 59.56
CA GLN A 151 3.93 -45.84 59.71
C GLN A 151 3.02 -46.71 58.81
N ALA A 152 2.82 -46.30 57.61
CA ALA A 152 1.93 -46.91 56.65
C ALA A 152 2.37 -48.36 56.36
N SER A 153 1.41 -49.20 56.03
CA SER A 153 1.66 -50.59 55.69
C SER A 153 2.50 -50.72 54.42
N LEU A 154 3.18 -51.83 54.23
CA LEU A 154 3.97 -52.14 53.03
C LEU A 154 3.17 -52.03 51.76
N GLU A 155 1.84 -52.16 51.79
CA GLU A 155 0.96 -51.98 50.60
C GLU A 155 0.80 -50.53 50.19
N GLU A 156 0.71 -49.58 51.11
CA GLU A 156 0.61 -48.17 50.82
C GLU A 156 1.93 -47.60 50.24
N ILE A 157 3.06 -48.13 50.70
CA ILE A 157 4.37 -47.79 50.16
C ILE A 157 4.53 -48.30 48.71
N ARG A 158 4.04 -49.55 48.43
CA ARG A 158 4.03 -50.09 47.07
C ARG A 158 3.09 -49.32 46.13
N ALA A 159 1.91 -48.91 46.59
CA ALA A 159 0.99 -48.10 45.78
C ALA A 159 1.59 -46.74 45.43
N SER A 160 2.32 -46.08 46.35
CA SER A 160 2.99 -44.81 46.06
C SER A 160 4.18 -44.96 45.14
N ALA A 161 4.91 -46.09 45.14
CA ALA A 161 5.98 -46.41 44.22
C ALA A 161 5.46 -46.67 42.79
N ALA A 162 4.30 -47.36 42.66
CA ALA A 162 3.66 -47.58 41.37
C ALA A 162 3.18 -46.27 40.70
N LEU A 163 2.73 -45.27 41.49
CA LEU A 163 2.44 -43.93 40.98
C LEU A 163 3.68 -43.21 40.47
N TRP A 164 4.82 -43.49 41.08
CA TRP A 164 6.12 -42.95 40.64
C TRP A 164 6.53 -43.50 39.25
N GLU A 165 6.35 -44.82 39.06
CA GLU A 165 6.67 -45.46 37.77
C GLU A 165 5.78 -45.00 36.62
N GLN A 166 4.55 -44.51 36.87
CA GLN A 166 3.63 -43.98 35.88
C GLN A 166 3.89 -42.49 35.49
N SER A 167 4.68 -41.78 36.30
CA SER A 167 4.98 -40.37 36.08
C SER A 167 6.33 -40.08 35.42
N ILE A 168 7.07 -41.11 35.04
CA ILE A 168 8.30 -41.08 34.26
C ILE A 168 7.98 -41.44 32.80
#